data_9fc50020a4c71bc978cbd897ffac9a59
#
_entry.id   9fc50020a4c71bc978cbd897ffac9a59
#
_cell.length_a   1.000
_cell.length_b   1.000
_cell.length_c   1.000
_cell.angle_alpha   90.00
_cell.angle_beta   90.00
_cell.angle_gamma   90.00
#
_symmetry.space_group_name_H-M   'P 1'
#
loop_
_entity.id
_entity.type
_entity.pdbx_description
1 polymer ?
#
loop_
_entity_poly.entity_id
_entity_poly.type
_entity_poly.pdbx_seq_one_letter_code
_entity_poly.pdbx_strand_id
1 'polypeptide(L)'
;MSAVFADTSFYLALLRGDDPVHSRALAELRAGHSIITTEFILLELGNACARATDHADFLALVAGLRASPRATIVPLGSQLLDQGMQLMGERQDKDWSLTDCISFIVMKERGIHDALTTDKHFEQAGFTTLLKQGAD
;
A
#
# COMPACT_ATOMS: atom_id res chain seq x y z
N MET A 1 18.23 -6.59 -4.08
CA MET A 1 17.37 -5.54 -3.54
C MET A 1 16.15 -6.13 -2.91
N SER A 2 15.80 -5.66 -1.73
CA SER A 2 14.60 -6.13 -1.05
C SER A 2 13.36 -5.49 -1.65
N ALA A 3 12.30 -6.28 -1.72
CA ALA A 3 11.00 -5.79 -2.13
C ALA A 3 10.24 -5.26 -0.90
N VAL A 4 9.49 -4.19 -1.10
CA VAL A 4 8.61 -3.62 -0.09
C VAL A 4 7.20 -3.54 -0.65
N PHE A 5 6.21 -3.68 0.21
CA PHE A 5 4.82 -3.51 -0.19
C PHE A 5 4.40 -2.05 0.04
N ALA A 6 3.72 -1.45 -0.93
CA ALA A 6 3.23 -0.08 -0.80
C ALA A 6 1.72 -0.06 -0.59
N ASP A 7 1.32 0.52 0.54
CA ASP A 7 -0.08 0.69 0.93
C ASP A 7 -0.60 2.06 0.50
N THR A 8 -1.90 2.24 0.57
CA THR A 8 -2.59 3.49 0.22
C THR A 8 -1.99 4.71 0.95
N SER A 9 -1.66 4.56 2.23
CA SER A 9 -1.12 5.67 3.04
C SER A 9 0.22 6.19 2.51
N PHE A 10 1.04 5.32 1.92
CA PHE A 10 2.29 5.74 1.29
C PHE A 10 2.03 6.67 0.10
N TYR A 11 1.13 6.27 -0.78
CA TYR A 11 0.82 7.07 -1.97
C TYR A 11 0.12 8.38 -1.60
N LEU A 12 -0.77 8.35 -0.61
CA LEU A 12 -1.39 9.59 -0.11
C LEU A 12 -0.35 10.54 0.45
N ALA A 13 0.63 10.02 1.18
CA ALA A 13 1.72 10.85 1.71
C ALA A 13 2.58 11.45 0.59
N LEU A 14 2.78 10.71 -0.50
CA LEU A 14 3.49 11.25 -1.67
C LEU A 14 2.71 12.36 -2.36
N LEU A 15 1.39 12.20 -2.47
CA LEU A 15 0.53 13.14 -3.19
C LEU A 15 0.18 14.40 -2.37
N ARG A 16 0.29 14.32 -1.05
CA ARG A 16 -0.11 15.40 -0.14
C ARG A 16 1.10 15.97 0.58
N GLY A 17 1.56 17.14 0.12
CA GLY A 17 2.75 17.78 0.68
C GLY A 17 2.61 18.18 2.15
N ASP A 18 1.39 18.31 2.66
CA ASP A 18 1.10 18.62 4.05
C ASP A 18 0.95 17.38 4.94
N ASP A 19 1.07 16.18 4.37
CA ASP A 19 1.01 14.95 5.15
C ASP A 19 2.22 14.87 6.09
N PRO A 20 2.01 14.52 7.38
CA PRO A 20 3.12 14.45 8.36
C PRO A 20 4.28 13.55 7.95
N VAL A 21 4.03 12.52 7.15
CA VAL A 21 5.09 11.61 6.70
C VAL A 21 5.50 11.81 5.24
N HIS A 22 5.13 12.95 4.65
CA HIS A 22 5.47 13.24 3.25
C HIS A 22 6.97 13.13 2.96
N SER A 23 7.81 13.76 3.78
CA SER A 23 9.26 13.73 3.60
C SER A 23 9.82 12.32 3.70
N ARG A 24 9.30 11.53 4.64
CA ARG A 24 9.72 10.14 4.81
C ARG A 24 9.31 9.28 3.61
N ALA A 25 8.10 9.50 3.10
CA ALA A 25 7.63 8.80 1.91
C ALA A 25 8.51 9.11 0.70
N LEU A 26 8.90 10.37 0.51
CA LEU A 26 9.83 10.76 -0.55
C LEU A 26 11.18 10.07 -0.40
N ALA A 27 11.71 10.01 0.82
CA ALA A 27 12.99 9.34 1.09
C ALA A 27 12.91 7.85 0.74
N GLU A 28 11.82 7.19 1.10
CA GLU A 28 11.62 5.78 0.78
C GLU A 28 11.46 5.57 -0.72
N LEU A 29 10.77 6.46 -1.41
CA LEU A 29 10.65 6.41 -2.87
C LEU A 29 12.02 6.49 -3.55
N ARG A 30 12.91 7.32 -3.02
CA ARG A 30 14.26 7.53 -3.57
C ARG A 30 15.26 6.46 -3.15
N ALA A 31 14.90 5.61 -2.21
CA ALA A 31 15.79 4.55 -1.69
C ALA A 31 16.03 3.42 -2.70
N GLY A 32 15.26 3.35 -3.76
CA GLY A 32 15.46 2.38 -4.84
C GLY A 32 14.90 1.00 -4.56
N HIS A 33 13.94 0.88 -3.66
CA HIS A 33 13.24 -0.38 -3.41
C HIS A 33 12.54 -0.91 -4.66
N SER A 34 12.46 -2.24 -4.77
CA SER A 34 11.44 -2.87 -5.61
C SER A 34 10.12 -2.76 -4.89
N ILE A 35 9.13 -2.13 -5.50
CA ILE A 35 7.84 -1.86 -4.88
C ILE A 35 6.79 -2.81 -5.44
N ILE A 36 6.03 -3.43 -4.55
CA ILE A 36 4.89 -4.26 -4.92
C ILE A 36 3.64 -3.62 -4.32
N THR A 37 2.63 -3.45 -5.16
CA THR A 37 1.31 -3.00 -4.73
C THR A 37 0.26 -3.81 -5.47
N THR A 38 -1.00 -3.51 -5.27
CA THR A 38 -2.10 -4.21 -5.94
C THR A 38 -3.05 -3.23 -6.59
N GLU A 39 -3.84 -3.70 -7.55
CA GLU A 39 -4.92 -2.89 -8.12
C GLU A 39 -6.00 -2.58 -7.07
N PHE A 40 -6.13 -3.41 -6.03
CA PHE A 40 -7.03 -3.11 -4.90
C PHE A 40 -6.56 -1.85 -4.16
N ILE A 41 -5.25 -1.69 -3.95
CA ILE A 41 -4.67 -0.47 -3.36
C ILE A 41 -4.94 0.73 -4.28
N LEU A 42 -4.75 0.57 -5.60
CA LEU A 42 -5.01 1.66 -6.55
C LEU A 42 -6.47 2.07 -6.55
N LEU A 43 -7.39 1.13 -6.40
CA LEU A 43 -8.82 1.42 -6.29
C LEU A 43 -9.11 2.23 -5.04
N GLU A 44 -8.58 1.82 -3.90
CA GLU A 44 -8.75 2.53 -2.64
C GLU A 44 -8.16 3.95 -2.72
N LEU A 45 -6.97 4.08 -3.31
CA LEU A 45 -6.31 5.37 -3.52
C LEU A 45 -7.15 6.28 -4.43
N GLY A 46 -7.65 5.73 -5.53
CA GLY A 46 -8.52 6.48 -6.45
C GLY A 46 -9.78 6.98 -5.76
N ASN A 47 -10.36 6.17 -4.87
CA ASN A 47 -11.52 6.60 -4.09
C ASN A 47 -11.16 7.74 -3.13
N ALA A 48 -9.96 7.71 -2.54
CA ALA A 48 -9.47 8.78 -1.68
C ALA A 48 -9.18 10.07 -2.48
N CYS A 49 -8.92 9.95 -3.78
CA CYS A 49 -8.65 11.06 -4.69
C CYS A 49 -9.89 11.43 -5.52
N ALA A 50 -11.09 11.24 -4.98
CA ALA A 50 -12.34 11.43 -5.72
C ALA A 50 -12.65 12.89 -6.07
N ARG A 51 -12.04 13.86 -5.36
CA ARG A 51 -12.23 15.27 -5.71
C ARG A 51 -11.61 15.57 -7.08
N ALA A 52 -12.28 16.38 -7.88
CA ALA A 52 -11.83 16.68 -9.23
C ALA A 52 -10.40 17.24 -9.28
N THR A 53 -10.01 18.01 -8.26
CA THR A 53 -8.66 18.60 -8.17
C THR A 53 -7.57 17.57 -7.96
N ASP A 54 -7.90 16.35 -7.54
CA ASP A 54 -6.94 15.27 -7.25
C ASP A 54 -6.80 14.28 -8.40
N HIS A 55 -7.70 14.32 -9.38
CA HIS A 55 -7.75 13.29 -10.44
C HIS A 55 -6.47 13.24 -11.26
N ALA A 56 -5.95 14.38 -11.68
CA ALA A 56 -4.75 14.41 -12.52
C ALA A 56 -3.54 13.84 -11.81
N ASP A 57 -3.37 14.15 -10.53
CA ASP A 57 -2.24 13.67 -9.73
C ASP A 57 -2.31 12.15 -9.51
N PHE A 58 -3.52 11.65 -9.23
CA PHE A 58 -3.72 10.21 -9.10
C PHE A 58 -3.40 9.48 -10.40
N LEU A 59 -3.93 9.96 -11.51
CA LEU A 59 -3.72 9.32 -12.82
C LEU A 59 -2.25 9.36 -13.23
N ALA A 60 -1.55 10.46 -12.94
CA ALA A 60 -0.12 10.58 -13.21
C ALA A 60 0.70 9.60 -12.34
N LEU A 61 0.32 9.43 -11.08
CA LEU A 61 0.97 8.47 -10.20
C LEU A 61 0.84 7.05 -10.74
N VAL A 62 -0.38 6.66 -11.16
CA VAL A 62 -0.62 5.32 -11.70
C VAL A 62 0.18 5.11 -12.98
N ALA A 63 0.22 6.11 -13.88
CA ALA A 63 1.01 6.03 -15.11
C ALA A 63 2.50 5.83 -14.79
N GLY A 64 3.02 6.54 -13.79
CA GLY A 64 4.39 6.40 -13.33
C GLY A 64 4.70 5.01 -12.78
N LEU A 65 3.78 4.45 -12.00
CA LEU A 65 3.92 3.09 -11.49
C LEU A 65 3.96 2.05 -12.61
N ARG A 66 3.05 2.20 -13.57
CA ARG A 66 3.00 1.28 -14.72
C ARG A 66 4.24 1.34 -15.59
N ALA A 67 4.89 2.50 -15.65
CA ALA A 67 6.11 2.69 -16.43
C ALA A 67 7.38 2.30 -15.68
N SER A 68 7.30 2.14 -14.38
CA SER A 68 8.50 1.88 -13.56
C SER A 68 8.93 0.41 -13.63
N PRO A 69 10.20 0.13 -13.96
CA PRO A 69 10.71 -1.24 -13.97
C PRO A 69 10.84 -1.84 -12.57
N ARG A 70 10.77 -1.00 -11.54
CA ARG A 70 10.88 -1.44 -10.14
C ARG A 70 9.55 -1.63 -9.46
N ALA A 71 8.44 -1.33 -10.13
CA ALA A 71 7.11 -1.46 -9.56
C ALA A 71 6.39 -2.67 -10.16
N THR A 72 5.78 -3.46 -9.29
CA THR A 72 4.92 -4.57 -9.70
C THR A 72 3.52 -4.29 -9.16
N ILE A 73 2.53 -4.28 -10.04
CA ILE A 73 1.13 -4.07 -9.67
C ILE A 73 0.42 -5.41 -9.84
N VAL A 74 0.04 -6.02 -8.72
CA VAL A 74 -0.70 -7.29 -8.74
C VAL A 74 -2.12 -7.02 -9.19
N PRO A 75 -2.60 -7.72 -10.25
CA PRO A 75 -3.94 -7.45 -10.79
C PRO A 75 -5.07 -7.81 -9.82
N LEU A 76 -6.20 -7.11 -9.96
CA LEU A 76 -7.46 -7.52 -9.36
C LEU A 76 -7.82 -8.93 -9.82
N GLY A 77 -8.45 -9.69 -8.94
CA GLY A 77 -8.92 -11.03 -9.30
C GLY A 77 -9.80 -11.61 -8.22
N SER A 78 -10.71 -12.49 -8.64
CA SER A 78 -11.65 -13.13 -7.73
C SER A 78 -10.96 -13.98 -6.68
N GLN A 79 -9.84 -14.61 -7.04
CA GLN A 79 -9.10 -15.45 -6.09
C GLN A 79 -8.56 -14.64 -4.92
N LEU A 80 -7.91 -13.50 -5.20
CA LEU A 80 -7.41 -12.63 -4.13
C LEU A 80 -8.54 -12.05 -3.29
N LEU A 81 -9.64 -11.66 -3.94
CA LEU A 81 -10.81 -11.16 -3.24
C LEU A 81 -11.35 -12.21 -2.28
N ASP A 82 -11.51 -13.44 -2.74
CA ASP A 82 -12.01 -14.55 -1.92
C ASP A 82 -11.06 -14.87 -0.77
N GLN A 83 -9.76 -14.89 -1.03
CA GLN A 83 -8.73 -15.11 0.00
C GLN A 83 -8.77 -14.00 1.07
N GLY A 84 -8.95 -12.75 0.64
CA GLY A 84 -9.08 -11.62 1.56
C GLY A 84 -10.30 -11.74 2.44
N MET A 85 -11.45 -12.11 1.86
CA MET A 85 -12.68 -12.33 2.62
C MET A 85 -12.55 -13.48 3.60
N GLN A 86 -11.85 -14.55 3.22
CA GLN A 86 -11.58 -15.67 4.11
C GLN A 86 -10.75 -15.22 5.31
N LEU A 87 -9.68 -14.48 5.08
CA LEU A 87 -8.84 -13.97 6.18
C LEU A 87 -9.64 -13.04 7.10
N MET A 88 -10.46 -12.16 6.52
CA MET A 88 -11.32 -11.28 7.30
C MET A 88 -12.25 -12.09 8.21
N GLY A 89 -12.82 -13.17 7.70
CA GLY A 89 -13.69 -14.06 8.47
C GLY A 89 -12.96 -14.82 9.58
N GLU A 90 -11.69 -15.15 9.37
CA GLU A 90 -10.85 -15.84 10.35
C GLU A 90 -10.34 -14.91 11.46
N ARG A 91 -10.31 -13.61 11.21
CA ARG A 91 -9.74 -12.64 12.14
C ARG A 91 -10.76 -11.57 12.50
N GLN A 92 -11.91 -12.00 13.00
CA GLN A 92 -12.96 -11.10 13.45
C GLN A 92 -12.59 -10.37 14.75
N ASP A 93 -11.47 -10.75 15.37
CA ASP A 93 -10.88 -10.06 16.50
C ASP A 93 -10.12 -8.78 16.10
N LYS A 94 -9.98 -8.52 14.79
CA LYS A 94 -9.24 -7.38 14.26
C LYS A 94 -10.14 -6.49 13.42
N ASP A 95 -9.85 -5.20 13.42
CA ASP A 95 -10.56 -4.21 12.61
C ASP A 95 -9.89 -4.03 11.23
N TRP A 96 -9.38 -5.10 10.66
CA TRP A 96 -8.73 -5.05 9.36
C TRP A 96 -9.77 -4.87 8.25
N SER A 97 -9.51 -3.94 7.31
CA SER A 97 -10.32 -3.79 6.12
C SER A 97 -10.08 -4.96 5.16
N LEU A 98 -10.97 -5.12 4.18
CA LEU A 98 -10.77 -6.13 3.15
C LEU A 98 -9.49 -5.85 2.35
N THR A 99 -9.20 -4.58 2.05
CA THR A 99 -7.95 -4.20 1.37
C THR A 99 -6.73 -4.58 2.22
N ASP A 100 -6.79 -4.37 3.53
CA ASP A 100 -5.73 -4.82 4.44
C ASP A 100 -5.51 -6.32 4.32
N CYS A 101 -6.58 -7.10 4.39
CA CYS A 101 -6.50 -8.56 4.33
C CYS A 101 -5.88 -9.04 3.01
N ILE A 102 -6.28 -8.44 1.89
CA ILE A 102 -5.73 -8.77 0.58
C ILE A 102 -4.24 -8.43 0.54
N SER A 103 -3.86 -7.27 1.08
CA SER A 103 -2.46 -6.86 1.14
C SER A 103 -1.62 -7.84 1.94
N PHE A 104 -2.13 -8.30 3.09
CA PHE A 104 -1.41 -9.27 3.93
C PHE A 104 -1.21 -10.60 3.22
N ILE A 105 -2.19 -11.05 2.45
CA ILE A 105 -2.09 -12.27 1.66
C ILE A 105 -0.99 -12.13 0.60
N VAL A 106 -0.98 -11.02 -0.14
CA VAL A 106 0.02 -10.76 -1.17
C VAL A 106 1.42 -10.71 -0.56
N MET A 107 1.58 -10.00 0.55
CA MET A 107 2.87 -9.90 1.23
C MET A 107 3.38 -11.27 1.67
N LYS A 108 2.50 -12.07 2.28
CA LYS A 108 2.86 -13.39 2.76
C LYS A 108 3.25 -14.33 1.63
N GLU A 109 2.45 -14.35 0.56
CA GLU A 109 2.73 -15.21 -0.60
C GLU A 109 4.05 -14.87 -1.28
N ARG A 110 4.44 -13.60 -1.26
CA ARG A 110 5.66 -13.12 -1.90
C ARG A 110 6.86 -13.03 -0.96
N GLY A 111 6.69 -13.40 0.31
CA GLY A 111 7.76 -13.34 1.30
C GLY A 111 8.22 -11.92 1.61
N ILE A 112 7.31 -10.95 1.55
CA ILE A 112 7.61 -9.54 1.84
C ILE A 112 7.30 -9.26 3.30
N HIS A 113 8.25 -8.68 4.01
CA HIS A 113 8.12 -8.38 5.44
C HIS A 113 7.94 -6.89 5.74
N ASP A 114 8.38 -6.03 4.82
CA ASP A 114 8.38 -4.58 5.02
C ASP A 114 7.29 -3.91 4.20
N ALA A 115 6.57 -3.00 4.83
CA ALA A 115 5.48 -2.26 4.20
C ALA A 115 5.70 -0.76 4.32
N LEU A 116 5.50 -0.06 3.21
CA LEU A 116 5.44 1.40 3.17
C LEU A 116 4.02 1.81 3.57
N THR A 117 3.82 1.97 4.86
CA THR A 117 2.51 2.28 5.44
C THR A 117 2.68 2.95 6.80
N THR A 118 1.68 3.72 7.19
CA THR A 118 1.54 4.26 8.55
C THR A 118 0.55 3.45 9.38
N ASP A 119 -0.11 2.46 8.76
CA ASP A 119 -1.22 1.75 9.38
C ASP A 119 -0.72 0.67 10.34
N LYS A 120 -1.14 0.79 11.61
CA LYS A 120 -0.82 -0.18 12.65
C LYS A 120 -1.33 -1.60 12.35
N HIS A 121 -2.32 -1.74 11.48
CA HIS A 121 -2.87 -3.04 11.11
C HIS A 121 -1.79 -3.95 10.51
N PHE A 122 -0.86 -3.38 9.76
CA PHE A 122 0.26 -4.15 9.21
C PHE A 122 1.18 -4.68 10.32
N GLU A 123 1.43 -3.89 11.37
CA GLU A 123 2.20 -4.37 12.53
C GLU A 123 1.47 -5.50 13.24
N GLN A 124 0.14 -5.37 13.41
CA GLN A 124 -0.67 -6.41 14.03
C GLN A 124 -0.60 -7.73 13.26
N ALA A 125 -0.44 -7.65 11.94
CA ALA A 125 -0.33 -8.82 11.09
C ALA A 125 1.09 -9.40 11.02
N GLY A 126 2.05 -8.79 11.71
CA GLY A 126 3.42 -9.29 11.81
C GLY A 126 4.41 -8.66 10.84
N PHE A 127 4.04 -7.58 10.17
CA PHE A 127 4.93 -6.88 9.21
C PHE A 127 5.59 -5.68 9.85
N THR A 128 6.71 -5.24 9.26
CA THR A 128 7.42 -4.03 9.67
C THR A 128 6.91 -2.84 8.89
N THR A 129 6.53 -1.77 9.56
CA THR A 129 6.04 -0.54 8.92
C THR A 129 7.18 0.47 8.82
N LEU A 130 7.46 0.94 7.60
CA LEU A 130 8.60 1.82 7.33
C LEU A 130 8.26 3.30 7.46
N LEU A 131 6.97 3.65 7.52
CA LEU A 131 6.52 5.04 7.61
C LEU A 131 5.95 5.40 8.97
N LYS A 132 6.20 4.58 9.99
CA LYS A 132 5.59 4.79 11.30
C LYS A 132 5.95 6.17 11.84
N GLN A 133 4.91 6.95 12.13
CA GLN A 133 5.06 8.30 12.66
C GLN A 133 5.54 8.25 14.11
N GLY A 134 6.50 9.13 14.48
CA GLY A 134 6.97 9.25 15.85
C GLY A 134 7.95 8.17 16.29
N ALA A 135 8.38 7.30 15.40
CA ALA A 135 9.39 6.29 15.69
C ALA A 135 10.78 6.91 15.46
N ASP A 136 11.39 7.37 16.47
CA ASP A 136 12.72 7.98 16.40
C ASP A 136 13.79 7.03 16.86
#